data_470b23560b05d53946a27254c4c94a2e
#
_entry.id   470b23560b05d53946a27254c4c94a2e
#
_cell.length_a   1.000
_cell.length_b   1.000
_cell.length_c   1.000
_cell.angle_alpha   90.00
_cell.angle_beta   90.00
_cell.angle_gamma   90.00
#
_symmetry.space_group_name_H-M   'P 1'
#
loop_
_entity.id
_entity.type
_entity.pdbx_description
1 polymer ?
#
loop_
_entity_poly.entity_id
_entity_poly.type
_entity_poly.pdbx_seq_one_letter_code
_entity_poly.pdbx_strand_id
1 'polypeptide(L)'
;LFFLMIRRPPRSTLFPYTTLFRSQAEDVEEATVYVGDMGKVVGEIVDGVETLDETSNEMKNAGDESTNIIEQLTVSNDKTTKAIEHIGNQIKATNDSVQEIGEATKIITAIAEQTSLLALNASIEAARAGEAGKGFAVVADEIGKLADQSNTSAEQIRQTIDNLLEESEKSVEVMESVNVLVAEQQEKLNQTREKFVKVSKGITTSKDDMAAIKSHTESYFAARKKVADLIQSLSAISEENAASTQQTTASMEELNATMNLLAEASKNLTDLSRQLEEEIGFFQIED
;
A
#
# COMPACT_ATOMS: atom_id res chain seq x y z
N LEU A 1 -33.20 87.21 3.82
CA LEU A 1 -33.00 86.54 2.56
C LEU A 1 -32.11 85.31 2.74
N PHE A 2 -32.71 84.16 3.18
CA PHE A 2 -32.00 82.86 3.09
C PHE A 2 -32.84 81.93 2.22
N PHE A 3 -32.57 81.91 0.94
CA PHE A 3 -33.03 80.84 0.04
C PHE A 3 -32.29 79.57 0.39
N LEU A 4 -32.86 78.77 1.28
CA LEU A 4 -32.45 77.39 1.42
C LEU A 4 -32.85 76.65 0.14
N MET A 5 -31.92 76.54 -0.76
CA MET A 5 -32.01 75.61 -1.89
C MET A 5 -32.04 74.18 -1.30
N ILE A 6 -33.23 73.63 -1.02
CA ILE A 6 -33.43 72.20 -0.81
C ILE A 6 -33.18 71.54 -2.14
N ARG A 7 -31.89 71.11 -2.33
CA ARG A 7 -31.55 70.19 -3.41
C ARG A 7 -32.45 68.98 -3.24
N ARG A 8 -33.30 68.69 -4.23
CA ARG A 8 -34.00 67.42 -4.30
C ARG A 8 -32.97 66.32 -4.12
N PRO A 9 -33.13 65.43 -3.14
CA PRO A 9 -32.21 64.25 -3.07
C PRO A 9 -32.29 63.53 -4.41
N PRO A 10 -31.17 63.11 -4.96
CA PRO A 10 -31.16 62.39 -6.24
C PRO A 10 -32.04 61.13 -6.08
N ARG A 11 -32.96 60.92 -7.00
CA ARG A 11 -33.82 59.69 -7.12
C ARG A 11 -33.01 58.38 -7.06
N SER A 12 -31.68 58.45 -7.12
CA SER A 12 -30.74 57.32 -7.14
C SER A 12 -30.44 56.69 -5.77
N THR A 13 -30.85 57.28 -4.64
CA THR A 13 -30.48 56.75 -3.30
C THR A 13 -31.42 55.69 -2.76
N LEU A 14 -32.60 55.49 -3.35
CA LEU A 14 -33.56 54.45 -2.94
C LEU A 14 -33.39 53.13 -3.74
N PHE A 15 -32.77 53.20 -4.91
CA PHE A 15 -32.50 52.02 -5.76
C PHE A 15 -31.42 51.05 -5.20
N PRO A 16 -30.41 51.46 -4.41
CA PRO A 16 -29.38 50.53 -3.93
C PRO A 16 -29.92 49.50 -2.94
N TYR A 17 -30.90 49.82 -2.12
CA TYR A 17 -31.36 48.92 -1.06
C TYR A 17 -32.18 47.73 -1.58
N THR A 18 -33.05 47.93 -2.57
CA THR A 18 -33.84 46.85 -3.17
C THR A 18 -32.96 45.90 -4.00
N THR A 19 -31.90 46.41 -4.63
CA THR A 19 -30.91 45.57 -5.30
C THR A 19 -30.03 44.80 -4.32
N LEU A 20 -29.69 45.39 -3.17
CA LEU A 20 -28.90 44.78 -2.12
C LEU A 20 -29.63 43.60 -1.48
N PHE A 21 -30.93 43.73 -1.17
CA PHE A 21 -31.75 42.66 -0.59
C PHE A 21 -32.04 41.55 -1.60
N ARG A 22 -32.15 41.85 -2.89
CA ARG A 22 -32.28 40.84 -3.92
C ARG A 22 -30.99 40.05 -4.05
N SER A 23 -29.84 40.71 -4.06
CA SER A 23 -28.53 40.02 -4.06
C SER A 23 -28.37 39.16 -2.81
N GLN A 24 -28.81 39.62 -1.62
CA GLN A 24 -28.76 38.81 -0.41
C GLN A 24 -29.66 37.57 -0.48
N ALA A 25 -30.81 37.63 -1.11
CA ALA A 25 -31.68 36.46 -1.34
C ALA A 25 -31.05 35.47 -2.31
N GLU A 26 -30.41 35.96 -3.39
CA GLU A 26 -29.65 35.13 -4.33
C GLU A 26 -28.45 34.44 -3.64
N ASP A 27 -27.69 35.16 -2.80
CA ASP A 27 -26.58 34.61 -1.99
C ASP A 27 -27.05 33.52 -1.00
N VAL A 28 -28.23 33.68 -0.39
CA VAL A 28 -28.84 32.67 0.49
C VAL A 28 -29.26 31.43 -0.26
N GLU A 29 -29.83 31.59 -1.46
CA GLU A 29 -30.19 30.45 -2.33
C GLU A 29 -28.93 29.67 -2.76
N GLU A 30 -27.88 30.38 -3.18
CA GLU A 30 -26.60 29.78 -3.55
C GLU A 30 -25.95 29.05 -2.35
N ALA A 31 -25.95 29.67 -1.17
CA ALA A 31 -25.47 29.04 0.05
C ALA A 31 -26.24 27.76 0.42
N THR A 32 -27.55 27.72 0.15
CA THR A 32 -28.40 26.53 0.36
C THR A 32 -27.95 25.38 -0.56
N VAL A 33 -27.66 25.69 -1.83
CA VAL A 33 -27.15 24.71 -2.79
C VAL A 33 -25.80 24.14 -2.33
N TYR A 34 -24.87 25.02 -1.92
CA TYR A 34 -23.56 24.58 -1.42
C TYR A 34 -23.68 23.67 -0.20
N VAL A 35 -24.56 23.99 0.75
CA VAL A 35 -24.83 23.12 1.91
C VAL A 35 -25.42 21.77 1.48
N GLY A 36 -26.25 21.76 0.43
CA GLY A 36 -26.74 20.53 -0.19
C GLY A 36 -25.62 19.67 -0.78
N ASP A 37 -24.75 20.29 -1.58
CA ASP A 37 -23.62 19.58 -2.22
C ASP A 37 -22.58 19.10 -1.21
N MET A 38 -22.30 19.88 -0.15
CA MET A 38 -21.51 19.43 1.00
C MET A 38 -22.06 18.13 1.60
N GLY A 39 -23.40 17.98 1.62
CA GLY A 39 -24.04 16.73 2.09
C GLY A 39 -23.78 15.53 1.22
N LYS A 40 -23.75 15.71 -0.09
CA LYS A 40 -23.45 14.64 -1.05
C LYS A 40 -21.98 14.18 -0.91
N VAL A 41 -21.05 15.16 -0.89
CA VAL A 41 -19.61 14.86 -0.74
C VAL A 41 -19.34 14.10 0.56
N VAL A 42 -19.99 14.48 1.64
CA VAL A 42 -19.83 13.75 2.92
C VAL A 42 -20.43 12.34 2.85
N GLY A 43 -21.54 12.14 2.12
CA GLY A 43 -22.07 10.82 1.83
C GLY A 43 -21.04 9.93 1.10
N GLU A 44 -20.42 10.46 0.06
CA GLU A 44 -19.38 9.76 -0.70
C GLU A 44 -18.14 9.42 0.17
N ILE A 45 -17.79 10.30 1.12
CA ILE A 45 -16.71 10.01 2.09
C ILE A 45 -17.09 8.83 3.00
N VAL A 46 -18.33 8.77 3.49
CA VAL A 46 -18.81 7.65 4.32
C VAL A 46 -18.74 6.33 3.55
N ASP A 47 -19.24 6.30 2.33
CA ASP A 47 -19.23 5.11 1.47
C ASP A 47 -17.78 4.68 1.16
N GLY A 48 -16.90 5.65 0.92
CA GLY A 48 -15.47 5.41 0.71
C GLY A 48 -14.78 4.81 1.93
N VAL A 49 -15.11 5.29 3.13
CA VAL A 49 -14.56 4.76 4.40
C VAL A 49 -15.05 3.33 4.64
N GLU A 50 -16.31 3.02 4.33
CA GLU A 50 -16.86 1.65 4.45
C GLU A 50 -16.13 0.69 3.50
N THR A 51 -15.93 1.08 2.24
CA THR A 51 -15.16 0.31 1.27
C THR A 51 -13.71 0.08 1.71
N LEU A 52 -13.08 1.11 2.31
CA LEU A 52 -11.72 0.99 2.84
C LEU A 52 -11.65 0.06 4.06
N ASP A 53 -12.68 0.03 4.92
CA ASP A 53 -12.72 -0.91 6.05
C ASP A 53 -12.84 -2.36 5.57
N GLU A 54 -13.71 -2.63 4.59
CA GLU A 54 -13.83 -3.94 3.95
C GLU A 54 -12.49 -4.38 3.33
N THR A 55 -11.88 -3.52 2.52
CA THR A 55 -10.57 -3.79 1.90
C THR A 55 -9.48 -4.04 2.94
N SER A 56 -9.49 -3.29 4.04
CA SER A 56 -8.53 -3.46 5.14
C SER A 56 -8.71 -4.81 5.85
N ASN A 57 -9.95 -5.29 5.99
CA ASN A 57 -10.24 -6.62 6.53
C ASN A 57 -9.73 -7.73 5.61
N GLU A 58 -9.95 -7.60 4.29
CA GLU A 58 -9.44 -8.55 3.30
C GLU A 58 -7.91 -8.58 3.30
N MET A 59 -7.27 -7.40 3.32
CA MET A 59 -5.80 -7.29 3.40
C MET A 59 -5.25 -7.93 4.68
N LYS A 60 -5.94 -7.77 5.82
CA LYS A 60 -5.55 -8.40 7.07
C LYS A 60 -5.60 -9.92 6.95
N ASN A 61 -6.70 -10.47 6.45
CA ASN A 61 -6.86 -11.92 6.26
C ASN A 61 -5.78 -12.49 5.33
N ALA A 62 -5.52 -11.83 4.20
CA ALA A 62 -4.46 -12.22 3.27
C ALA A 62 -3.05 -12.12 3.88
N GLY A 63 -2.82 -11.11 4.75
CA GLY A 63 -1.57 -10.95 5.50
C GLY A 63 -1.35 -12.06 6.53
N ASP A 64 -2.40 -12.44 7.27
CA ASP A 64 -2.37 -13.51 8.25
C ASP A 64 -2.13 -14.87 7.56
N GLU A 65 -2.79 -15.13 6.42
CA GLU A 65 -2.56 -16.33 5.59
C GLU A 65 -1.13 -16.38 5.05
N SER A 66 -0.63 -15.26 4.54
CA SER A 66 0.76 -15.16 4.04
C SER A 66 1.78 -15.43 5.13
N THR A 67 1.54 -14.94 6.34
CA THR A 67 2.39 -15.20 7.50
C THR A 67 2.42 -16.69 7.85
N ASN A 68 1.27 -17.36 7.80
CA ASN A 68 1.17 -18.81 8.02
C ASN A 68 1.94 -19.61 6.94
N ILE A 69 1.82 -19.20 5.67
CA ILE A 69 2.59 -19.82 4.56
C ILE A 69 4.09 -19.66 4.79
N ILE A 70 4.57 -18.49 5.22
CA ILE A 70 5.99 -18.26 5.53
C ILE A 70 6.46 -19.15 6.67
N GLU A 71 5.63 -19.36 7.69
CA GLU A 71 5.96 -20.26 8.80
C GLU A 71 6.08 -21.73 8.32
N GLN A 72 5.16 -22.19 7.48
CA GLN A 72 5.25 -23.51 6.85
C GLN A 72 6.48 -23.67 5.96
N LEU A 73 6.84 -22.63 5.19
CA LEU A 73 8.06 -22.62 4.38
C LEU A 73 9.32 -22.65 5.25
N THR A 74 9.32 -21.96 6.38
CA THR A 74 10.45 -22.00 7.35
C THR A 74 10.63 -23.41 7.91
N VAL A 75 9.55 -24.10 8.28
CA VAL A 75 9.59 -25.49 8.71
C VAL A 75 10.06 -26.44 7.61
N SER A 76 9.63 -26.19 6.36
CA SER A 76 10.08 -26.97 5.20
C SER A 76 11.56 -26.78 4.92
N ASN A 77 12.06 -25.55 5.04
CA ASN A 77 13.47 -25.22 4.89
C ASN A 77 14.35 -25.93 5.95
N ASP A 78 13.92 -25.97 7.22
CA ASP A 78 14.60 -26.73 8.27
C ASP A 78 14.67 -28.23 7.97
N LYS A 79 13.58 -28.80 7.44
CA LYS A 79 13.58 -30.20 6.98
C LYS A 79 14.56 -30.43 5.83
N THR A 80 14.65 -29.50 4.89
CA THR A 80 15.61 -29.56 3.78
C THR A 80 17.04 -29.53 4.31
N THR A 81 17.38 -28.64 5.26
CA THR A 81 18.69 -28.59 5.90
C THR A 81 19.05 -29.93 6.52
N LYS A 82 18.15 -30.54 7.29
CA LYS A 82 18.38 -31.87 7.90
C LYS A 82 18.55 -32.98 6.88
N ALA A 83 17.82 -32.95 5.77
CA ALA A 83 17.97 -33.91 4.69
C ALA A 83 19.34 -33.80 4.01
N ILE A 84 19.83 -32.57 3.81
CA ILE A 84 21.17 -32.30 3.25
C ILE A 84 22.25 -32.83 4.20
N GLU A 85 22.16 -32.57 5.50
CA GLU A 85 23.09 -33.12 6.51
C GLU A 85 23.11 -34.67 6.47
N HIS A 86 21.94 -35.28 6.36
CA HIS A 86 21.84 -36.75 6.25
C HIS A 86 22.51 -37.29 4.98
N ILE A 87 22.30 -36.63 3.83
CA ILE A 87 22.96 -37.02 2.56
C ILE A 87 24.49 -36.87 2.69
N GLY A 88 24.99 -35.79 3.31
CA GLY A 88 26.41 -35.58 3.56
C GLY A 88 27.03 -36.73 4.38
N ASN A 89 26.35 -37.16 5.43
CA ASN A 89 26.77 -38.29 6.25
C ASN A 89 26.76 -39.60 5.47
N GLN A 90 25.79 -39.81 4.56
CA GLN A 90 25.69 -40.99 3.71
C GLN A 90 26.82 -41.05 2.67
N ILE A 91 27.17 -39.90 2.07
CA ILE A 91 28.29 -39.79 1.15
C ILE A 91 29.60 -40.15 1.86
N LYS A 92 29.81 -39.65 3.08
CA LYS A 92 30.98 -39.96 3.90
C LYS A 92 31.07 -41.47 4.18
N ALA A 93 29.99 -42.12 4.61
CA ALA A 93 29.94 -43.56 4.84
C ALA A 93 30.21 -44.38 3.55
N THR A 94 29.72 -43.87 2.40
CA THR A 94 29.99 -44.47 1.11
C THR A 94 31.49 -44.38 0.76
N ASN A 95 32.14 -43.22 0.99
CA ASN A 95 33.58 -43.05 0.79
C ASN A 95 34.41 -44.00 1.65
N ASP A 96 34.08 -44.14 2.93
CA ASP A 96 34.75 -45.05 3.84
C ASP A 96 34.64 -46.48 3.29
N SER A 97 33.46 -46.91 2.83
CA SER A 97 33.28 -48.25 2.23
C SER A 97 34.05 -48.45 0.91
N VAL A 98 34.09 -47.41 0.07
CA VAL A 98 34.86 -47.44 -1.19
C VAL A 98 36.38 -47.56 -0.91
N GLN A 99 36.88 -46.88 0.15
CA GLN A 99 38.28 -47.03 0.57
C GLN A 99 38.58 -48.46 1.06
N GLU A 100 37.68 -49.07 1.86
CA GLU A 100 37.84 -50.48 2.28
C GLU A 100 37.90 -51.44 1.09
N ILE A 101 37.07 -51.25 0.07
CA ILE A 101 37.08 -52.02 -1.15
C ILE A 101 38.42 -51.82 -1.90
N GLY A 102 38.94 -50.58 -1.90
CA GLY A 102 40.25 -50.25 -2.47
C GLY A 102 41.38 -51.03 -1.82
N GLU A 103 41.41 -51.12 -0.48
CA GLU A 103 42.38 -51.90 0.26
C GLU A 103 42.25 -53.40 -0.07
N ALA A 104 41.03 -53.95 -0.12
CA ALA A 104 40.80 -55.34 -0.49
C ALA A 104 41.28 -55.62 -1.92
N THR A 105 41.06 -54.68 -2.85
CA THR A 105 41.52 -54.84 -4.25
C THR A 105 43.05 -54.87 -4.39
N LYS A 106 43.77 -54.07 -3.61
CA LYS A 106 45.23 -54.11 -3.53
C LYS A 106 45.73 -55.51 -3.10
N ILE A 107 45.05 -56.10 -2.10
CA ILE A 107 45.39 -57.46 -1.64
C ILE A 107 45.15 -58.50 -2.77
N ILE A 108 44.03 -58.37 -3.51
CA ILE A 108 43.73 -59.28 -4.64
C ILE A 108 44.78 -59.12 -5.72
N THR A 109 45.23 -57.95 -6.08
CA THR A 109 46.31 -57.68 -7.03
C THR A 109 47.61 -58.38 -6.57
N ALA A 110 48.01 -58.22 -5.31
CA ALA A 110 49.18 -58.82 -4.74
C ALA A 110 49.13 -60.40 -4.78
N ILE A 111 47.94 -60.97 -4.48
CA ILE A 111 47.71 -62.41 -4.57
C ILE A 111 47.84 -62.92 -6.05
N ALA A 112 47.24 -62.15 -6.98
CA ALA A 112 47.31 -62.48 -8.41
C ALA A 112 48.76 -62.44 -8.93
N GLU A 113 49.51 -61.38 -8.57
CA GLU A 113 50.94 -61.29 -8.95
C GLU A 113 51.76 -62.46 -8.36
N GLN A 114 51.54 -62.80 -7.10
CA GLN A 114 52.24 -63.93 -6.45
C GLN A 114 51.85 -65.27 -7.07
N THR A 115 50.57 -65.43 -7.47
CA THR A 115 50.08 -66.64 -8.14
C THR A 115 50.68 -66.78 -9.55
N SER A 116 50.77 -65.64 -10.29
CA SER A 116 51.42 -65.64 -11.61
C SER A 116 52.90 -66.02 -11.50
N LEU A 117 53.62 -65.51 -10.47
CA LEU A 117 55.03 -65.94 -10.21
C LEU A 117 55.15 -67.41 -9.81
N LEU A 118 54.25 -67.96 -9.02
CA LEU A 118 54.20 -69.37 -8.65
C LEU A 118 53.94 -70.28 -9.88
N ALA A 119 53.02 -69.86 -10.72
CA ALA A 119 52.70 -70.55 -11.99
C ALA A 119 53.88 -70.56 -12.93
N LEU A 120 54.57 -69.43 -13.05
CA LEU A 120 55.83 -69.37 -13.86
C LEU A 120 56.88 -70.28 -13.31
N ASN A 121 57.13 -70.32 -12.02
CA ASN A 121 58.07 -71.20 -11.37
C ASN A 121 57.73 -72.73 -11.60
N ALA A 122 56.40 -73.02 -11.50
CA ALA A 122 55.90 -74.39 -11.77
C ALA A 122 56.07 -74.79 -13.25
N SER A 123 55.83 -73.86 -14.17
CA SER A 123 56.05 -74.09 -15.61
C SER A 123 57.54 -74.38 -15.93
N ILE A 124 58.43 -73.62 -15.29
CA ILE A 124 59.90 -73.86 -15.45
C ILE A 124 60.26 -75.22 -14.93
N GLU A 125 59.82 -75.66 -13.78
CA GLU A 125 60.14 -76.93 -13.20
C GLU A 125 59.52 -78.11 -13.96
N ALA A 126 58.29 -77.91 -14.49
CA ALA A 126 57.63 -78.87 -15.38
C ALA A 126 58.39 -79.04 -16.69
N ALA A 127 58.92 -78.01 -17.28
CA ALA A 127 59.81 -78.09 -18.46
C ALA A 127 61.12 -78.84 -18.17
N ARG A 128 61.65 -78.67 -16.93
CA ARG A 128 62.85 -79.35 -16.48
C ARG A 128 62.65 -80.84 -16.28
N ALA A 129 61.41 -81.29 -15.96
CA ALA A 129 61.08 -82.74 -15.85
C ALA A 129 60.82 -83.42 -17.20
N GLY A 130 60.88 -82.76 -18.33
CA GLY A 130 60.75 -83.28 -19.66
C GLY A 130 59.41 -83.95 -19.94
N GLU A 131 59.39 -85.15 -20.51
CA GLU A 131 58.15 -85.90 -20.85
C GLU A 131 57.23 -86.13 -19.62
N ALA A 132 57.80 -86.37 -18.46
CA ALA A 132 57.06 -86.58 -17.21
C ALA A 132 56.36 -85.35 -16.68
N GLY A 133 56.80 -84.15 -17.10
CA GLY A 133 56.26 -82.86 -16.63
C GLY A 133 55.19 -82.27 -17.53
N LYS A 134 54.87 -82.83 -18.71
CA LYS A 134 53.93 -82.26 -19.70
C LYS A 134 52.54 -81.89 -19.11
N GLY A 135 51.96 -82.80 -18.32
CA GLY A 135 50.64 -82.48 -17.65
C GLY A 135 50.70 -81.33 -16.65
N PHE A 136 51.80 -81.25 -15.90
CA PHE A 136 51.99 -80.14 -14.94
C PHE A 136 52.26 -78.82 -15.65
N ALA A 137 52.93 -78.81 -16.78
CA ALA A 137 53.15 -77.57 -17.56
C ALA A 137 51.84 -76.95 -18.05
N VAL A 138 50.87 -77.77 -18.52
CA VAL A 138 49.54 -77.29 -18.92
C VAL A 138 48.79 -76.69 -17.78
N VAL A 139 48.82 -77.32 -16.60
CA VAL A 139 48.12 -76.73 -15.39
C VAL A 139 48.78 -75.44 -14.94
N ALA A 140 50.11 -75.36 -14.93
CA ALA A 140 50.83 -74.15 -14.57
C ALA A 140 50.59 -73.03 -15.55
N ASP A 141 50.52 -73.27 -16.86
CA ASP A 141 50.12 -72.24 -17.87
C ASP A 141 48.70 -71.75 -17.64
N GLU A 142 47.76 -72.65 -17.34
CA GLU A 142 46.35 -72.26 -17.07
C GLU A 142 46.20 -71.44 -15.75
N ILE A 143 46.98 -71.80 -14.69
CA ILE A 143 47.01 -70.99 -13.42
C ILE A 143 47.63 -69.64 -13.74
N GLY A 144 48.65 -69.50 -14.54
CA GLY A 144 49.23 -68.22 -14.95
C GLY A 144 48.22 -67.34 -15.67
N LYS A 145 47.46 -67.92 -16.62
CA LYS A 145 46.39 -67.18 -17.33
C LYS A 145 45.29 -66.71 -16.37
N LEU A 146 44.85 -67.53 -15.42
CA LEU A 146 43.87 -67.18 -14.42
C LEU A 146 44.36 -66.04 -13.47
N ALA A 147 45.65 -66.09 -13.14
CA ALA A 147 46.27 -65.03 -12.33
C ALA A 147 46.32 -63.66 -13.08
N ASP A 148 46.69 -63.69 -14.38
CA ASP A 148 46.69 -62.48 -15.21
C ASP A 148 45.31 -61.96 -15.46
N GLN A 149 44.30 -62.81 -15.63
CA GLN A 149 42.90 -62.41 -15.69
C GLN A 149 42.40 -61.74 -14.34
N SER A 150 42.80 -62.34 -13.20
CA SER A 150 42.50 -61.78 -11.87
C SER A 150 43.16 -60.44 -11.69
N ASN A 151 44.36 -60.22 -12.10
CA ASN A 151 45.10 -58.99 -12.06
C ASN A 151 44.40 -57.89 -12.94
N THR A 152 44.00 -58.25 -14.16
CA THR A 152 43.24 -57.35 -15.06
C THR A 152 41.90 -56.95 -14.44
N SER A 153 41.21 -57.93 -13.84
CA SER A 153 39.92 -57.61 -13.16
C SER A 153 40.11 -56.72 -11.94
N ALA A 154 41.15 -56.95 -11.14
CA ALA A 154 41.49 -56.10 -10.00
C ALA A 154 41.82 -54.64 -10.42
N GLU A 155 42.52 -54.46 -11.54
CA GLU A 155 42.85 -53.17 -12.12
C GLU A 155 41.58 -52.44 -12.61
N GLN A 156 40.61 -53.12 -13.18
CA GLN A 156 39.31 -52.55 -13.57
C GLN A 156 38.50 -52.12 -12.33
N ILE A 157 38.54 -52.93 -11.27
CA ILE A 157 37.89 -52.56 -10.02
C ILE A 157 38.55 -51.28 -9.41
N ARG A 158 39.87 -51.19 -9.45
CA ARG A 158 40.62 -50.02 -8.97
C ARG A 158 40.22 -48.75 -9.73
N GLN A 159 40.11 -48.80 -11.07
CA GLN A 159 39.66 -47.69 -11.90
C GLN A 159 38.22 -47.26 -11.54
N THR A 160 37.35 -48.25 -11.26
CA THR A 160 35.97 -47.98 -10.84
C THR A 160 35.92 -47.26 -9.48
N ILE A 161 36.79 -47.68 -8.55
CA ILE A 161 36.95 -47.05 -7.23
C ILE A 161 37.42 -45.61 -7.37
N ASP A 162 38.46 -45.36 -8.19
CA ASP A 162 38.98 -44.00 -8.41
C ASP A 162 37.89 -43.07 -8.97
N ASN A 163 37.09 -43.54 -9.94
CA ASN A 163 35.97 -42.81 -10.49
C ASN A 163 34.87 -42.55 -9.44
N LEU A 164 34.57 -43.53 -8.57
CA LEU A 164 33.57 -43.36 -7.49
C LEU A 164 34.02 -42.32 -6.47
N LEU A 165 35.31 -42.30 -6.12
CA LEU A 165 35.85 -41.26 -5.20
C LEU A 165 35.75 -39.87 -5.82
N GLU A 166 36.09 -39.70 -7.12
CA GLU A 166 35.98 -38.43 -7.83
C GLU A 166 34.51 -37.93 -7.87
N GLU A 167 33.56 -38.83 -8.22
CA GLU A 167 32.13 -38.47 -8.24
C GLU A 167 31.58 -38.16 -6.85
N SER A 168 32.11 -38.82 -5.82
CA SER A 168 31.75 -38.54 -4.43
C SER A 168 32.25 -37.15 -3.98
N GLU A 169 33.47 -36.78 -4.35
CA GLU A 169 34.04 -35.46 -4.07
C GLU A 169 33.20 -34.34 -4.73
N LYS A 170 32.85 -34.51 -6.00
CA LYS A 170 31.92 -33.61 -6.70
C LYS A 170 30.54 -33.48 -5.97
N SER A 171 30.05 -34.61 -5.46
CA SER A 171 28.80 -34.64 -4.69
C SER A 171 28.89 -33.83 -3.39
N VAL A 172 30.03 -33.85 -2.71
CA VAL A 172 30.27 -33.01 -1.52
C VAL A 172 30.29 -31.54 -1.89
N GLU A 173 30.95 -31.12 -2.96
CA GLU A 173 30.97 -29.72 -3.42
C GLU A 173 29.54 -29.20 -3.74
N VAL A 174 28.73 -30.04 -4.42
CA VAL A 174 27.34 -29.72 -4.69
C VAL A 174 26.54 -29.54 -3.40
N MET A 175 26.75 -30.42 -2.41
CA MET A 175 26.11 -30.34 -1.09
C MET A 175 26.46 -29.06 -0.34
N GLU A 176 27.73 -28.65 -0.36
CA GLU A 176 28.15 -27.37 0.25
C GLU A 176 27.47 -26.20 -0.45
N SER A 177 27.38 -26.20 -1.77
CA SER A 177 26.67 -25.17 -2.53
C SER A 177 25.19 -25.10 -2.18
N VAL A 178 24.51 -26.25 -2.05
CA VAL A 178 23.10 -26.32 -1.65
C VAL A 178 22.91 -25.82 -0.22
N ASN A 179 23.83 -26.12 0.71
CA ASN A 179 23.79 -25.61 2.07
C ASN A 179 23.80 -24.06 2.10
N VAL A 180 24.66 -23.43 1.30
CA VAL A 180 24.70 -21.97 1.17
C VAL A 180 23.36 -21.42 0.67
N LEU A 181 22.80 -22.03 -0.38
CA LEU A 181 21.52 -21.60 -0.96
C LEU A 181 20.35 -21.73 0.04
N VAL A 182 20.33 -22.81 0.84
CA VAL A 182 19.31 -23.01 1.88
C VAL A 182 19.44 -21.99 3.01
N ALA A 183 20.67 -21.62 3.39
CA ALA A 183 20.91 -20.56 4.37
C ALA A 183 20.45 -19.19 3.86
N GLU A 184 20.74 -18.86 2.61
CA GLU A 184 20.24 -17.64 1.95
C GLU A 184 18.69 -17.63 1.88
N GLN A 185 18.08 -18.76 1.57
CA GLN A 185 16.63 -18.91 1.56
C GLN A 185 16.03 -18.64 2.94
N GLN A 186 16.64 -19.15 4.01
CA GLN A 186 16.21 -18.90 5.39
C GLN A 186 16.25 -17.42 5.73
N GLU A 187 17.31 -16.72 5.33
CA GLU A 187 17.43 -15.27 5.53
C GLU A 187 16.32 -14.52 4.77
N LYS A 188 16.01 -14.90 3.52
CA LYS A 188 14.91 -14.30 2.73
C LYS A 188 13.54 -14.55 3.35
N LEU A 189 13.30 -15.73 3.92
CA LEU A 189 12.07 -16.04 4.64
C LEU A 189 11.91 -15.15 5.87
N ASN A 190 12.98 -14.93 6.67
CA ASN A 190 12.95 -14.04 7.82
C ASN A 190 12.67 -12.59 7.42
N GLN A 191 13.35 -12.07 6.38
CA GLN A 191 13.11 -10.73 5.85
C GLN A 191 11.66 -10.56 5.36
N THR A 192 11.11 -11.57 4.70
CA THR A 192 9.73 -11.57 4.21
C THR A 192 8.74 -11.52 5.37
N ARG A 193 8.96 -12.33 6.43
CA ARG A 193 8.15 -12.30 7.65
C ARG A 193 8.12 -10.91 8.28
N GLU A 194 9.29 -10.26 8.41
CA GLU A 194 9.37 -8.89 8.95
C GLU A 194 8.58 -7.88 8.11
N LYS A 195 8.58 -8.03 6.78
CA LYS A 195 7.79 -7.16 5.90
C LYS A 195 6.29 -7.35 6.13
N PHE A 196 5.81 -8.60 6.29
CA PHE A 196 4.40 -8.86 6.60
C PHE A 196 3.97 -8.32 7.96
N VAL A 197 4.83 -8.37 8.97
CA VAL A 197 4.57 -7.71 10.27
C VAL A 197 4.38 -6.20 10.09
N LYS A 198 5.19 -5.55 9.24
CA LYS A 198 5.03 -4.12 8.94
C LYS A 198 3.74 -3.83 8.18
N VAL A 199 3.37 -4.68 7.23
CA VAL A 199 2.09 -4.58 6.49
C VAL A 199 0.91 -4.69 7.45
N SER A 200 0.90 -5.70 8.34
CA SER A 200 -0.15 -5.88 9.33
C SER A 200 -0.31 -4.65 10.26
N LYS A 201 0.83 -4.07 10.71
CA LYS A 201 0.82 -2.82 11.48
C LYS A 201 0.23 -1.66 10.67
N GLY A 202 0.60 -1.53 9.40
CA GLY A 202 0.06 -0.51 8.50
C GLY A 202 -1.46 -0.61 8.34
N ILE A 203 -1.98 -1.84 8.20
CA ILE A 203 -3.42 -2.11 8.13
C ILE A 203 -4.12 -1.66 9.42
N THR A 204 -3.55 -1.98 10.59
CA THR A 204 -4.11 -1.55 11.89
C THR A 204 -4.17 -0.02 11.97
N THR A 205 -3.08 0.67 11.62
CA THR A 205 -3.05 2.14 11.60
C THR A 205 -4.11 2.71 10.64
N SER A 206 -4.25 2.11 9.45
CA SER A 206 -5.27 2.53 8.47
C SER A 206 -6.70 2.38 9.03
N LYS A 207 -6.98 1.34 9.82
CA LYS A 207 -8.28 1.16 10.51
C LYS A 207 -8.51 2.23 11.57
N ASP A 208 -7.50 2.58 12.34
CA ASP A 208 -7.59 3.65 13.34
C ASP A 208 -7.87 5.00 12.66
N ASP A 209 -7.20 5.29 11.54
CA ASP A 209 -7.43 6.50 10.74
C ASP A 209 -8.86 6.54 10.17
N MET A 210 -9.39 5.42 9.67
CA MET A 210 -10.78 5.33 9.20
C MET A 210 -11.79 5.57 10.32
N ALA A 211 -11.53 5.07 11.53
CA ALA A 211 -12.38 5.37 12.69
C ALA A 211 -12.36 6.86 13.05
N ALA A 212 -11.21 7.51 12.94
CA ALA A 212 -11.09 8.95 13.13
C ALA A 212 -11.85 9.74 12.04
N ILE A 213 -11.72 9.34 10.76
CA ILE A 213 -12.47 9.95 9.64
C ILE A 213 -13.96 9.83 9.87
N LYS A 214 -14.46 8.67 10.31
CA LYS A 214 -15.88 8.47 10.64
C LYS A 214 -16.36 9.45 11.73
N SER A 215 -15.60 9.61 12.81
CA SER A 215 -15.90 10.57 13.88
C SER A 215 -15.89 12.02 13.40
N HIS A 216 -14.93 12.39 12.55
CA HIS A 216 -14.89 13.72 11.93
C HIS A 216 -16.08 13.96 11.01
N THR A 217 -16.51 12.94 10.26
CA THR A 217 -17.67 13.01 9.36
C THR A 217 -18.97 13.23 10.15
N GLU A 218 -19.15 12.58 11.30
CA GLU A 218 -20.29 12.82 12.20
C GLU A 218 -20.31 14.26 12.72
N SER A 219 -19.14 14.77 13.12
CA SER A 219 -18.98 16.16 13.56
C SER A 219 -19.28 17.15 12.44
N TYR A 220 -18.89 16.83 11.22
CA TYR A 220 -19.17 17.63 10.03
C TYR A 220 -20.67 17.66 9.70
N PHE A 221 -21.39 16.54 9.81
CA PHE A 221 -22.85 16.51 9.66
C PHE A 221 -23.54 17.44 10.67
N ALA A 222 -23.08 17.43 11.93
CA ALA A 222 -23.62 18.33 12.96
C ALA A 222 -23.35 19.80 12.64
N ALA A 223 -22.14 20.13 12.16
CA ALA A 223 -21.78 21.49 11.75
C ALA A 223 -22.59 21.96 10.54
N ARG A 224 -22.74 21.09 9.52
CA ARG A 224 -23.54 21.36 8.32
C ARG A 224 -25.00 21.68 8.68
N LYS A 225 -25.59 20.91 9.61
CA LYS A 225 -26.95 21.18 10.07
C LYS A 225 -27.06 22.57 10.68
N LYS A 226 -26.10 22.98 11.52
CA LYS A 226 -26.09 24.34 12.09
C LYS A 226 -25.98 25.42 11.02
N VAL A 227 -25.15 25.19 9.98
CA VAL A 227 -25.05 26.14 8.85
C VAL A 227 -26.38 26.23 8.09
N ALA A 228 -27.06 25.10 7.85
CA ALA A 228 -28.37 25.09 7.22
C ALA A 228 -29.40 25.89 8.04
N ASP A 229 -29.44 25.72 9.36
CA ASP A 229 -30.34 26.47 10.28
C ASP A 229 -30.03 27.99 10.25
N LEU A 230 -28.73 28.37 10.17
CA LEU A 230 -28.32 29.77 10.03
C LEU A 230 -28.73 30.36 8.68
N ILE A 231 -28.61 29.64 7.60
CA ILE A 231 -29.03 30.04 6.25
C ILE A 231 -30.57 30.28 6.24
N GLN A 232 -31.33 29.38 6.87
CA GLN A 232 -32.79 29.55 7.00
C GLN A 232 -33.16 30.81 7.81
N SER A 233 -32.42 31.06 8.88
CA SER A 233 -32.60 32.28 9.67
C SER A 233 -32.24 33.55 8.87
N LEU A 234 -31.16 33.48 8.08
CA LEU A 234 -30.74 34.58 7.22
C LEU A 234 -31.75 34.87 6.11
N SER A 235 -32.40 33.83 5.55
CA SER A 235 -33.51 33.97 4.60
C SER A 235 -34.66 34.74 5.21
N ALA A 236 -35.09 34.37 6.42
CA ALA A 236 -36.18 35.07 7.12
C ALA A 236 -35.83 36.53 7.40
N ILE A 237 -34.60 36.84 7.84
CA ILE A 237 -34.11 38.18 8.04
C ILE A 237 -34.10 39.00 6.74
N SER A 238 -33.71 38.34 5.62
CA SER A 238 -33.70 38.99 4.30
C SER A 238 -35.11 39.37 3.82
N GLU A 239 -36.10 38.49 4.05
CA GLU A 239 -37.51 38.77 3.73
C GLU A 239 -38.05 39.91 4.62
N GLU A 240 -37.76 39.93 5.93
CA GLU A 240 -38.16 40.98 6.84
C GLU A 240 -37.52 42.33 6.47
N ASN A 241 -36.23 42.33 6.12
CA ASN A 241 -35.53 43.52 5.66
C ASN A 241 -36.13 44.08 4.36
N ALA A 242 -36.51 43.22 3.41
CA ALA A 242 -37.16 43.62 2.16
C ALA A 242 -38.52 44.28 2.45
N ALA A 243 -39.35 43.67 3.29
CA ALA A 243 -40.64 44.22 3.72
C ALA A 243 -40.51 45.57 4.45
N SER A 244 -39.56 45.68 5.42
CA SER A 244 -39.25 46.91 6.14
C SER A 244 -38.78 48.03 5.21
N THR A 245 -37.98 47.68 4.19
CA THR A 245 -37.52 48.65 3.19
C THR A 245 -38.68 49.16 2.31
N GLN A 246 -39.59 48.26 1.91
CA GLN A 246 -40.80 48.67 1.17
C GLN A 246 -41.68 49.64 2.02
N GLN A 247 -41.89 49.34 3.30
CA GLN A 247 -42.63 50.20 4.21
C GLN A 247 -41.92 51.54 4.39
N THR A 248 -40.60 51.56 4.57
CA THR A 248 -39.81 52.78 4.67
C THR A 248 -39.94 53.62 3.39
N THR A 249 -39.92 52.98 2.23
CA THR A 249 -40.10 53.64 0.94
C THR A 249 -41.50 54.32 0.86
N ALA A 250 -42.56 53.59 1.23
CA ALA A 250 -43.92 54.15 1.24
C ALA A 250 -44.04 55.33 2.22
N SER A 251 -43.48 55.24 3.44
CA SER A 251 -43.44 56.32 4.41
C SER A 251 -42.67 57.54 3.88
N MET A 252 -41.57 57.34 3.13
CA MET A 252 -40.83 58.45 2.50
C MET A 252 -41.61 59.13 1.36
N GLU A 253 -42.42 58.36 0.61
CA GLU A 253 -43.32 58.93 -0.39
C GLU A 253 -44.42 59.78 0.25
N GLU A 254 -45.05 59.32 1.33
CA GLU A 254 -46.04 60.12 2.13
C GLU A 254 -45.41 61.38 2.73
N LEU A 255 -44.19 61.27 3.24
CA LEU A 255 -43.44 62.38 3.81
C LEU A 255 -43.10 63.40 2.70
N ASN A 256 -42.74 62.97 1.52
CA ASN A 256 -42.50 63.85 0.37
C ASN A 256 -43.78 64.56 -0.10
N ALA A 257 -44.92 63.87 -0.12
CA ALA A 257 -46.22 64.47 -0.42
C ALA A 257 -46.58 65.55 0.67
N THR A 258 -46.38 65.23 1.94
CA THR A 258 -46.64 66.19 3.04
C THR A 258 -45.75 67.44 2.96
N MET A 259 -44.46 67.26 2.62
CA MET A 259 -43.51 68.35 2.42
C MET A 259 -43.88 69.24 1.24
N ASN A 260 -44.42 68.64 0.16
CA ASN A 260 -44.93 69.42 -0.96
C ASN A 260 -46.17 70.27 -0.59
N LEU A 261 -47.12 69.69 0.19
CA LEU A 261 -48.27 70.44 0.71
C LEU A 261 -47.84 71.60 1.69
N LEU A 262 -46.83 71.33 2.55
CA LEU A 262 -46.24 72.33 3.43
C LEU A 262 -45.58 73.46 2.66
N ALA A 263 -44.88 73.19 1.61
CA ALA A 263 -44.26 74.17 0.73
C ALA A 263 -45.30 75.04 0.00
N GLU A 264 -46.41 74.42 -0.42
CA GLU A 264 -47.55 75.15 -1.03
C GLU A 264 -48.24 76.03 -0.01
N ALA A 265 -48.54 75.57 1.20
CA ALA A 265 -49.11 76.33 2.28
C ALA A 265 -48.18 77.48 2.70
N SER A 266 -46.89 77.32 2.81
CA SER A 266 -45.89 78.35 3.07
C SER A 266 -45.88 79.44 1.99
N LYS A 267 -45.98 79.00 0.71
CA LYS A 267 -46.11 79.95 -0.41
C LYS A 267 -47.42 80.81 -0.28
N ASN A 268 -48.57 80.14 -0.03
CA ASN A 268 -49.86 80.84 0.13
C ASN A 268 -49.80 81.79 1.31
N LEU A 269 -49.17 81.44 2.46
CA LEU A 269 -48.97 82.37 3.57
C LEU A 269 -48.11 83.59 3.19
N THR A 270 -47.06 83.34 2.38
CA THR A 270 -46.21 84.45 1.88
C THR A 270 -46.99 85.41 0.98
N ASP A 271 -47.82 84.85 0.06
CA ASP A 271 -48.64 85.62 -0.85
C ASP A 271 -49.72 86.37 -0.07
N LEU A 272 -50.36 85.76 0.98
CA LEU A 272 -51.33 86.43 1.87
C LEU A 272 -50.67 87.53 2.68
N SER A 273 -49.46 87.31 3.23
CA SER A 273 -48.69 88.35 3.94
C SER A 273 -48.38 89.55 3.07
N ARG A 274 -48.03 89.32 1.80
CA ARG A 274 -47.78 90.36 0.82
C ARG A 274 -49.08 91.15 0.51
N GLN A 275 -50.23 90.45 0.34
CA GLN A 275 -51.55 91.14 0.15
C GLN A 275 -51.91 91.99 1.36
N LEU A 276 -51.69 91.47 2.57
CA LEU A 276 -51.94 92.27 3.80
C LEU A 276 -51.04 93.50 3.89
N GLU A 277 -49.76 93.36 3.49
CA GLU A 277 -48.82 94.50 3.49
C GLU A 277 -49.25 95.54 2.42
N GLU A 278 -49.73 95.10 1.27
CA GLU A 278 -50.33 96.00 0.24
C GLU A 278 -51.61 96.69 0.74
N GLU A 279 -52.54 95.99 1.45
CA GLU A 279 -53.76 96.57 2.05
C GLU A 279 -53.50 97.54 3.17
N ILE A 280 -52.55 97.21 4.07
CA ILE A 280 -52.12 98.05 5.17
C ILE A 280 -51.42 99.34 4.63
N GLY A 281 -50.62 99.21 3.58
CA GLY A 281 -49.93 100.31 2.90
C GLY A 281 -50.93 101.37 2.31
N PHE A 282 -52.18 100.92 2.02
CA PHE A 282 -53.23 101.84 1.60
C PHE A 282 -53.72 102.74 2.71
N PHE A 283 -53.64 102.33 3.98
CA PHE A 283 -53.91 103.19 5.12
C PHE A 283 -52.69 104.01 5.58
N GLN A 284 -52.44 105.15 4.90
CA GLN A 284 -51.47 106.13 5.39
C GLN A 284 -52.02 106.70 6.69
N ILE A 285 -51.30 106.40 7.81
CA ILE A 285 -51.53 107.15 9.04
C ILE A 285 -50.72 108.44 8.91
N GLU A 286 -51.37 109.55 8.66
CA GLU A 286 -50.80 110.92 8.84
C GLU A 286 -50.46 111.09 10.32
N ASP A 287 -49.21 111.44 10.64
CA ASP A 287 -48.74 111.87 11.94
C ASP A 287 -49.16 113.26 12.22
#